data_ce80e8e71fe90b09fffe904ed0e6e231
#
_entry.id   ce80e8e71fe90b09fffe904ed0e6e231
#
_cell.length_a   1.000
_cell.length_b   1.000
_cell.length_c   1.000
_cell.angle_alpha   90.00
_cell.angle_beta   90.00
_cell.angle_gamma   90.00
#
_symmetry.space_group_name_H-M   'P 1'
#
loop_
_entity.id
_entity.type
_entity.pdbx_description
1 polymer ?
#
loop_
_entity_poly.entity_id
_entity_poly.type
_entity_poly.pdbx_seq_one_letter_code
_entity_poly.pdbx_strand_id
1 'polypeptide(L)'
;TLNQPKNDRFIRLRFRLFDDGLGFRYEFPEQKNLTYFVIKEEHSQFAMAGDHTAWWLPGDYDTQEYETVTSRLSEIRGKMKAAVTQNSSQTPIWEGGVQTALMMKSDDGLYINLHEAACIDYSTMHLNYDDKTMTFNSWLTPDARGDKGYLQAPCVSPWRTVIVSDKATDILASRLTLNLNEPCKIKDTSWIKPTKYIG
;
A
#
# COMPACT_ATOMS: atom_id res chain seq x y z
N THR A 1 7.52 19.82 5.01
CA THR A 1 7.27 19.71 6.45
C THR A 1 5.89 20.22 6.76
N LEU A 2 5.14 19.48 7.58
CA LEU A 2 3.82 19.84 8.09
C LEU A 2 3.94 20.03 9.59
N ASN A 3 3.50 21.18 10.10
CA ASN A 3 3.61 21.54 11.51
C ASN A 3 2.26 21.44 12.21
N GLN A 4 2.28 20.96 13.45
CA GLN A 4 1.15 20.98 14.37
C GLN A 4 1.45 21.96 15.53
N PRO A 5 1.16 23.26 15.40
CA PRO A 5 1.59 24.27 16.36
C PRO A 5 1.09 24.02 17.77
N LYS A 6 -0.16 23.53 17.91
CA LYS A 6 -0.80 23.28 19.22
C LYS A 6 0.05 22.37 20.14
N ASN A 7 0.74 21.41 19.57
CA ASN A 7 1.52 20.41 20.31
C ASN A 7 3.03 20.54 20.05
N ASP A 8 3.43 21.56 19.30
CA ASP A 8 4.82 21.74 18.86
C ASP A 8 5.42 20.45 18.29
N ARG A 9 4.71 19.90 17.31
CA ARG A 9 5.11 18.67 16.60
C ARG A 9 5.16 18.93 15.11
N PHE A 10 5.95 18.14 14.41
CA PHE A 10 5.99 18.19 12.96
C PHE A 10 6.24 16.80 12.36
N ILE A 11 5.80 16.66 11.11
CA ILE A 11 6.12 15.52 10.24
C ILE A 11 6.67 16.02 8.90
N ARG A 12 7.40 15.18 8.22
CA ARG A 12 7.83 15.45 6.83
C ARG A 12 7.09 14.49 5.90
N LEU A 13 6.58 15.04 4.82
CA LEU A 13 6.11 14.27 3.70
C LEU A 13 7.22 14.28 2.66
N ARG A 14 7.75 13.10 2.34
CA ARG A 14 8.83 12.93 1.37
C ARG A 14 8.29 12.29 0.12
N PHE A 15 8.67 12.83 -1.03
CA PHE A 15 8.39 12.27 -2.35
C PHE A 15 9.69 11.87 -3.03
N ARG A 16 9.65 10.77 -3.79
CA ARG A 16 10.65 10.39 -4.78
C ARG A 16 9.94 10.13 -6.10
N LEU A 17 10.43 10.75 -7.17
CA LEU A 17 9.89 10.60 -8.51
C LEU A 17 10.88 9.77 -9.34
N PHE A 18 10.33 8.93 -10.21
CA PHE A 18 11.04 8.08 -11.16
C PHE A 18 10.35 8.20 -12.52
N ASP A 19 10.99 7.72 -13.58
CA ASP A 19 10.42 7.79 -14.94
C ASP A 19 9.13 6.98 -15.07
N ASP A 20 8.94 5.96 -14.23
CA ASP A 20 7.81 5.03 -14.22
C ASP A 20 6.81 5.26 -13.06
N GLY A 21 7.03 6.28 -12.23
CA GLY A 21 6.11 6.55 -11.14
C GLY A 21 6.68 7.36 -9.99
N LEU A 22 6.04 7.24 -8.83
CA LEU A 22 6.45 7.93 -7.62
C LEU A 22 6.22 7.09 -6.36
N GLY A 23 6.96 7.44 -5.32
CA GLY A 23 6.67 7.03 -3.97
C GLY A 23 6.59 8.22 -3.03
N PHE A 24 5.72 8.15 -2.03
CA PHE A 24 5.72 9.09 -0.91
C PHE A 24 5.65 8.36 0.42
N ARG A 25 6.20 8.98 1.46
CA ARG A 25 6.14 8.45 2.83
C ARG A 25 6.07 9.56 3.86
N TYR A 26 5.61 9.20 5.04
CA TYR A 26 5.67 10.03 6.23
C TYR A 26 6.97 9.78 6.98
N GLU A 27 7.64 10.86 7.38
CA GLU A 27 8.83 10.79 8.22
C GLU A 27 8.55 11.51 9.54
N PHE A 28 8.89 10.88 10.64
CA PHE A 28 8.76 11.38 11.99
C PHE A 28 10.17 11.66 12.55
N PRO A 29 10.73 12.85 12.31
CA PRO A 29 12.07 13.18 12.77
C PRO A 29 12.14 13.20 14.29
N GLU A 30 13.35 13.10 14.83
CA GLU A 30 13.61 13.33 16.24
C GLU A 30 13.11 14.71 16.66
N GLN A 31 12.32 14.78 17.72
CA GLN A 31 11.72 15.99 18.26
C GLN A 31 11.27 15.80 19.71
N LYS A 32 11.29 16.87 20.49
CA LYS A 32 11.03 16.83 21.93
C LYS A 32 9.65 16.28 22.30
N ASN A 33 8.62 16.66 21.52
CA ASN A 33 7.22 16.40 21.87
C ASN A 33 6.61 15.19 21.14
N LEU A 34 7.43 14.36 20.49
CA LEU A 34 7.00 13.12 19.85
C LEU A 34 8.11 12.07 19.94
N THR A 35 8.11 11.25 20.99
CA THR A 35 9.11 10.21 21.19
C THR A 35 8.52 8.83 20.91
N TYR A 36 7.56 8.41 21.72
CA TYR A 36 6.79 7.17 21.50
C TYR A 36 5.35 7.54 21.15
N PHE A 37 4.80 6.89 20.15
CA PHE A 37 3.43 7.16 19.74
C PHE A 37 2.79 5.94 19.05
N VAL A 38 1.47 5.96 19.00
CA VAL A 38 0.68 4.91 18.35
C VAL A 38 0.05 5.49 17.09
N ILE A 39 0.16 4.78 15.99
CA ILE A 39 -0.62 5.05 14.79
C ILE A 39 -2.00 4.44 14.98
N LYS A 40 -3.02 5.26 15.00
CA LYS A 40 -4.41 4.82 15.03
C LYS A 40 -4.96 4.67 13.62
N GLU A 41 -4.67 5.62 12.74
CA GLU A 41 -5.11 5.63 11.35
C GLU A 41 -4.07 6.33 10.47
N GLU A 42 -4.04 5.94 9.21
CA GLU A 42 -3.36 6.65 8.12
C GLU A 42 -4.41 7.01 7.07
N HIS A 43 -4.48 8.27 6.70
CA HIS A 43 -5.45 8.80 5.75
C HIS A 43 -4.81 9.17 4.41
N SER A 44 -3.93 8.30 3.89
CA SER A 44 -3.43 8.44 2.52
C SER A 44 -4.54 8.14 1.53
N GLN A 45 -4.67 8.97 0.50
CA GLN A 45 -5.74 8.88 -0.48
C GLN A 45 -5.19 8.87 -1.90
N PHE A 46 -5.83 8.06 -2.76
CA PHE A 46 -5.51 7.95 -4.17
C PHE A 46 -6.80 8.21 -4.96
N ALA A 47 -7.01 9.45 -5.39
CA ALA A 47 -8.17 9.83 -6.20
C ALA A 47 -7.95 9.38 -7.64
N MET A 48 -8.90 8.63 -8.17
CA MET A 48 -8.87 8.14 -9.54
C MET A 48 -9.55 9.13 -10.48
N ALA A 49 -8.98 9.29 -11.69
CA ALA A 49 -9.51 10.19 -12.70
C ALA A 49 -10.74 9.64 -13.43
N GLY A 50 -11.08 8.36 -13.22
CA GLY A 50 -12.21 7.71 -13.85
C GLY A 50 -12.50 6.34 -13.27
N ASP A 51 -13.58 5.72 -13.75
CA ASP A 51 -13.98 4.36 -13.36
C ASP A 51 -13.16 3.32 -14.14
N HIS A 52 -11.94 3.13 -13.70
CA HIS A 52 -10.96 2.24 -14.36
C HIS A 52 -11.36 0.77 -14.29
N THR A 53 -10.87 -0.04 -15.23
CA THR A 53 -10.87 -1.50 -15.07
C THR A 53 -9.80 -1.88 -14.07
N ALA A 54 -10.13 -2.71 -13.08
CA ALA A 54 -9.22 -3.19 -12.06
C ALA A 54 -9.11 -4.72 -12.04
N TRP A 55 -7.93 -5.22 -11.71
CA TRP A 55 -7.68 -6.60 -11.31
C TRP A 55 -7.37 -6.59 -9.82
N TRP A 56 -8.27 -7.14 -9.03
CA TRP A 56 -8.22 -6.98 -7.59
C TRP A 56 -8.54 -8.28 -6.84
N LEU A 57 -8.04 -8.38 -5.63
CA LEU A 57 -8.38 -9.39 -4.64
C LEU A 57 -9.14 -8.72 -3.50
N PRO A 58 -10.11 -9.42 -2.87
CA PRO A 58 -10.72 -8.95 -1.62
C PRO A 58 -9.66 -8.58 -0.58
N GLY A 59 -9.83 -7.45 0.07
CA GLY A 59 -9.01 -7.07 1.23
C GLY A 59 -9.27 -8.03 2.38
N ASP A 60 -8.21 -8.56 2.97
CA ASP A 60 -8.29 -9.49 4.09
C ASP A 60 -7.05 -9.37 4.96
N TYR A 61 -7.21 -9.45 6.29
CA TYR A 61 -6.09 -9.31 7.22
C TYR A 61 -5.28 -10.59 7.40
N ASP A 62 -5.84 -11.76 7.05
CA ASP A 62 -5.24 -13.06 7.33
C ASP A 62 -4.78 -13.78 6.06
N THR A 63 -5.41 -13.55 4.90
CA THR A 63 -5.12 -14.30 3.69
C THR A 63 -5.07 -13.44 2.42
N GLN A 64 -4.34 -13.93 1.42
CA GLN A 64 -4.35 -13.43 0.05
C GLN A 64 -4.75 -14.52 -0.96
N GLU A 65 -5.30 -15.63 -0.48
CA GLU A 65 -5.61 -16.83 -1.28
C GLU A 65 -6.99 -16.76 -1.94
N TYR A 66 -7.33 -15.59 -2.50
CA TYR A 66 -8.54 -15.39 -3.29
C TYR A 66 -8.22 -15.43 -4.78
N GLU A 67 -9.23 -15.69 -5.60
CA GLU A 67 -9.11 -15.52 -7.04
C GLU A 67 -9.15 -14.04 -7.42
N THR A 68 -8.36 -13.66 -8.43
CA THR A 68 -8.36 -12.29 -8.95
C THR A 68 -9.68 -12.00 -9.65
N VAL A 69 -10.33 -10.92 -9.25
CA VAL A 69 -11.55 -10.41 -9.88
C VAL A 69 -11.20 -9.30 -10.86
N THR A 70 -11.81 -9.33 -12.04
CA THR A 70 -11.73 -8.23 -13.00
C THR A 70 -13.06 -7.49 -13.03
N SER A 71 -13.05 -6.18 -12.78
CA SER A 71 -14.24 -5.35 -12.81
C SER A 71 -13.92 -3.87 -12.98
N ARG A 72 -14.95 -3.04 -13.20
CA ARG A 72 -14.83 -1.60 -12.99
C ARG A 72 -14.67 -1.29 -11.50
N LEU A 73 -14.05 -0.16 -11.16
CA LEU A 73 -13.90 0.27 -9.77
C LEU A 73 -15.26 0.41 -9.07
N SER A 74 -16.24 0.98 -9.75
CA SER A 74 -17.63 1.15 -9.25
C SER A 74 -18.33 -0.16 -8.91
N GLU A 75 -17.87 -1.30 -9.45
CA GLU A 75 -18.47 -2.61 -9.22
C GLU A 75 -17.84 -3.37 -8.04
N ILE A 76 -16.70 -2.91 -7.50
CA ILE A 76 -15.92 -3.62 -6.45
C ILE A 76 -16.84 -3.99 -5.28
N ARG A 77 -17.53 -3.00 -4.71
CA ARG A 77 -18.40 -3.20 -3.56
C ARG A 77 -19.51 -4.22 -3.82
N GLY A 78 -20.13 -4.15 -5.00
CA GLY A 78 -21.19 -5.10 -5.39
C GLY A 78 -20.71 -6.52 -5.61
N LYS A 79 -19.45 -6.71 -6.02
CA LYS A 79 -18.86 -8.02 -6.29
C LYS A 79 -18.17 -8.64 -5.07
N MET A 80 -17.92 -7.87 -4.01
CA MET A 80 -17.16 -8.28 -2.85
C MET A 80 -17.67 -9.60 -2.25
N LYS A 81 -18.98 -9.73 -2.05
CA LYS A 81 -19.58 -10.93 -1.45
C LYS A 81 -19.31 -12.22 -2.26
N ALA A 82 -19.29 -12.12 -3.58
CA ALA A 82 -19.01 -13.27 -4.44
C ALA A 82 -17.50 -13.55 -4.56
N ALA A 83 -16.67 -12.52 -4.41
CA ALA A 83 -15.22 -12.62 -4.50
C ALA A 83 -14.59 -13.23 -3.23
N VAL A 84 -15.19 -13.03 -2.07
CA VAL A 84 -14.72 -13.62 -0.81
C VAL A 84 -15.16 -15.09 -0.77
N THR A 85 -14.27 -15.98 -1.17
CA THR A 85 -14.44 -17.43 -1.08
C THR A 85 -13.95 -17.93 0.27
N GLN A 86 -14.33 -19.17 0.64
CA GLN A 86 -13.93 -19.76 1.91
C GLN A 86 -12.43 -20.10 1.92
N ASN A 87 -11.74 -19.63 2.95
CA ASN A 87 -10.34 -19.95 3.25
C ASN A 87 -10.21 -20.50 4.68
N SER A 88 -9.07 -21.12 4.98
CA SER A 88 -8.82 -21.73 6.31
C SER A 88 -8.72 -20.69 7.43
N SER A 89 -8.24 -19.49 7.11
CA SER A 89 -8.22 -18.31 7.98
C SER A 89 -8.54 -17.10 7.13
N GLN A 90 -9.50 -16.28 7.56
CA GLN A 90 -9.92 -15.11 6.81
C GLN A 90 -10.58 -14.07 7.71
N THR A 91 -10.25 -12.81 7.48
CA THR A 91 -10.85 -11.62 8.09
C THR A 91 -11.09 -10.56 7.03
N PRO A 92 -12.14 -10.73 6.19
CA PRO A 92 -12.38 -9.86 5.03
C PRO A 92 -12.76 -8.44 5.41
N ILE A 93 -12.32 -7.48 4.60
CA ILE A 93 -12.69 -6.07 4.69
C ILE A 93 -13.93 -5.83 3.81
N TRP A 94 -15.10 -6.05 4.37
CA TRP A 94 -16.38 -6.06 3.64
C TRP A 94 -16.79 -4.72 3.02
N GLU A 95 -16.25 -3.61 3.50
CA GLU A 95 -16.62 -2.25 3.09
C GLU A 95 -16.03 -1.84 1.72
N GLY A 96 -15.60 -2.78 0.89
CA GLY A 96 -14.97 -2.52 -0.40
C GLY A 96 -13.46 -2.48 -0.32
N GLY A 97 -12.89 -3.15 0.68
CA GLY A 97 -11.45 -3.29 0.83
C GLY A 97 -10.84 -4.20 -0.22
N VAL A 98 -9.71 -3.81 -0.79
CA VAL A 98 -8.94 -4.61 -1.75
C VAL A 98 -7.49 -4.71 -1.31
N GLN A 99 -6.83 -5.80 -1.74
CA GLN A 99 -5.40 -6.01 -1.50
C GLN A 99 -4.55 -5.02 -2.30
N THR A 100 -3.35 -4.76 -1.82
CA THR A 100 -2.24 -4.28 -2.64
C THR A 100 -1.33 -5.48 -3.02
N ALA A 101 -0.70 -5.54 -4.19
CA ALA A 101 -0.64 -4.53 -5.23
C ALA A 101 -1.92 -4.50 -6.07
N LEU A 102 -2.54 -3.34 -6.19
CA LEU A 102 -3.73 -3.17 -7.01
C LEU A 102 -3.34 -2.73 -8.42
N MET A 103 -3.78 -3.49 -9.42
CA MET A 103 -3.55 -3.19 -10.83
C MET A 103 -4.81 -2.66 -11.49
N MET A 104 -4.68 -1.58 -12.25
CA MET A 104 -5.78 -0.94 -12.96
C MET A 104 -5.38 -0.58 -14.39
N LYS A 105 -6.38 -0.38 -15.24
CA LYS A 105 -6.22 0.19 -16.58
C LYS A 105 -7.28 1.25 -16.80
N SER A 106 -6.84 2.45 -17.17
CA SER A 106 -7.72 3.55 -17.56
C SER A 106 -8.28 3.35 -18.98
N ASP A 107 -9.37 4.05 -19.31
CA ASP A 107 -10.00 3.92 -20.62
C ASP A 107 -9.14 4.51 -21.75
N ASP A 108 -8.24 5.43 -21.44
CA ASP A 108 -7.23 5.98 -22.36
C ASP A 108 -5.97 5.12 -22.49
N GLY A 109 -5.94 3.96 -21.82
CA GLY A 109 -4.95 2.92 -22.03
C GLY A 109 -3.79 2.87 -21.04
N LEU A 110 -3.73 3.76 -20.06
CA LEU A 110 -2.69 3.73 -19.02
C LEU A 110 -2.91 2.59 -18.01
N TYR A 111 -1.87 1.86 -17.72
CA TYR A 111 -1.80 0.91 -16.62
C TYR A 111 -1.30 1.61 -15.37
N ILE A 112 -1.97 1.36 -14.25
CA ILE A 112 -1.70 2.02 -12.95
C ILE A 112 -1.57 0.92 -11.90
N ASN A 113 -0.52 0.97 -11.10
CA ASN A 113 -0.34 0.09 -9.96
C ASN A 113 -0.21 0.90 -8.68
N LEU A 114 -1.01 0.54 -7.68
CA LEU A 114 -0.92 1.09 -6.32
C LEU A 114 -0.38 0.01 -5.39
N HIS A 115 0.71 0.32 -4.70
CA HIS A 115 1.36 -0.59 -3.78
C HIS A 115 2.11 0.15 -2.68
N GLU A 116 2.95 -0.57 -1.95
CA GLU A 116 3.85 -0.04 -0.93
C GLU A 116 5.25 -0.62 -1.07
N ALA A 117 6.24 0.06 -0.51
CA ALA A 117 7.63 -0.42 -0.47
C ALA A 117 8.24 -0.14 0.90
N ALA A 118 9.26 -0.92 1.27
CA ALA A 118 9.95 -0.81 2.57
C ALA A 118 8.96 -0.88 3.75
N CYS A 119 8.06 -1.87 3.74
CA CYS A 119 7.15 -2.13 4.85
C CYS A 119 7.92 -2.80 5.99
N ILE A 120 8.53 -1.97 6.85
CA ILE A 120 9.36 -2.38 7.99
C ILE A 120 8.82 -1.69 9.24
N ASP A 121 8.56 -2.47 10.28
CA ASP A 121 8.04 -2.00 11.58
C ASP A 121 6.78 -1.13 11.45
N TYR A 122 5.91 -1.48 10.51
CA TYR A 122 4.67 -0.76 10.22
C TYR A 122 3.60 -1.71 9.68
N SER A 123 2.34 -1.35 9.82
CA SER A 123 1.20 -2.11 9.29
C SER A 123 1.18 -2.14 7.77
N THR A 124 0.83 -3.29 7.21
CA THR A 124 0.57 -3.42 5.76
C THR A 124 -0.67 -2.64 5.35
N MET A 125 -0.63 -2.12 4.13
CA MET A 125 -1.71 -1.32 3.57
C MET A 125 -2.62 -2.16 2.67
N HIS A 126 -3.90 -2.14 2.97
CA HIS A 126 -5.00 -2.41 2.05
C HIS A 126 -5.55 -1.08 1.53
N LEU A 127 -6.45 -1.13 0.58
CA LEU A 127 -7.12 0.02 0.02
C LEU A 127 -8.63 -0.16 0.15
N ASN A 128 -9.33 0.88 0.61
CA ASN A 128 -10.79 0.90 0.65
C ASN A 128 -11.31 1.88 -0.39
N TYR A 129 -12.15 1.41 -1.29
CA TYR A 129 -12.70 2.23 -2.37
C TYR A 129 -13.97 2.95 -1.96
N ASP A 130 -13.94 4.27 -2.06
CA ASP A 130 -15.13 5.12 -1.97
C ASP A 130 -15.65 5.42 -3.37
N ASP A 131 -16.75 4.79 -3.73
CA ASP A 131 -17.40 4.89 -5.03
C ASP A 131 -18.03 6.27 -5.29
N LYS A 132 -18.32 7.06 -4.25
CA LYS A 132 -18.86 8.42 -4.39
C LYS A 132 -17.82 9.44 -4.83
N THR A 133 -16.61 9.28 -4.33
CA THR A 133 -15.50 10.19 -4.61
C THR A 133 -14.47 9.60 -5.57
N MET A 134 -14.65 8.36 -6.01
CA MET A 134 -13.69 7.58 -6.82
C MET A 134 -12.29 7.57 -6.20
N THR A 135 -12.22 7.37 -4.89
CA THR A 135 -10.97 7.49 -4.15
C THR A 135 -10.67 6.19 -3.38
N PHE A 136 -9.46 5.69 -3.52
CA PHE A 136 -8.94 4.69 -2.60
C PHE A 136 -8.39 5.37 -1.36
N ASN A 137 -8.84 4.92 -0.20
CA ASN A 137 -8.31 5.32 1.10
C ASN A 137 -7.40 4.22 1.61
N SER A 138 -6.26 4.56 2.17
CA SER A 138 -5.43 3.59 2.88
C SER A 138 -6.20 2.95 4.03
N TRP A 139 -6.05 1.64 4.19
CA TRP A 139 -6.69 0.84 5.21
C TRP A 139 -5.65 -0.11 5.80
N LEU A 140 -5.14 0.23 6.96
CA LEU A 140 -4.05 -0.50 7.58
C LEU A 140 -4.55 -1.70 8.37
N THR A 141 -3.80 -2.80 8.34
CA THR A 141 -4.06 -3.97 9.17
C THR A 141 -3.97 -3.60 10.65
N PRO A 142 -5.02 -3.84 11.46
CA PRO A 142 -4.99 -3.58 12.89
C PRO A 142 -4.29 -4.69 13.68
N ASP A 143 -3.79 -4.37 14.86
CA ASP A 143 -3.54 -5.37 15.89
C ASP A 143 -4.84 -5.76 16.63
N ALA A 144 -4.74 -6.62 17.64
CA ALA A 144 -5.89 -7.07 18.43
C ALA A 144 -6.60 -5.95 19.22
N ARG A 145 -5.99 -4.78 19.37
CA ARG A 145 -6.55 -3.58 20.01
C ARG A 145 -7.10 -2.56 19.00
N GLY A 146 -6.94 -2.83 17.71
CA GLY A 146 -7.27 -1.92 16.63
C GLY A 146 -6.17 -0.90 16.31
N ASP A 147 -5.01 -0.99 16.95
CA ASP A 147 -3.87 -0.11 16.69
C ASP A 147 -3.13 -0.52 15.40
N LYS A 148 -2.54 0.46 14.70
CA LYS A 148 -1.90 0.24 13.40
C LYS A 148 -0.36 0.27 13.45
N GLY A 149 0.20 0.68 14.56
CA GLY A 149 1.65 0.67 14.77
C GLY A 149 2.06 1.36 16.05
N TYR A 150 3.15 0.87 16.63
CA TYR A 150 3.79 1.42 17.84
C TYR A 150 5.17 1.90 17.44
N LEU A 151 5.36 3.21 17.38
CA LEU A 151 6.53 3.82 16.80
C LEU A 151 7.33 4.62 17.80
N GLN A 152 8.64 4.71 17.55
CA GLN A 152 9.56 5.59 18.24
C GLN A 152 10.25 6.51 17.24
N ALA A 153 10.15 7.81 17.43
CA ALA A 153 10.91 8.77 16.61
C ALA A 153 12.43 8.73 16.96
N PRO A 154 13.34 8.85 15.97
CA PRO A 154 13.04 9.05 14.55
C PRO A 154 12.62 7.76 13.86
N CYS A 155 11.57 7.82 13.03
CA CYS A 155 11.09 6.69 12.25
C CYS A 155 10.40 7.15 10.96
N VAL A 156 10.04 6.19 10.10
CA VAL A 156 9.37 6.45 8.83
C VAL A 156 8.26 5.44 8.59
N SER A 157 7.23 5.84 7.84
CA SER A 157 6.27 4.89 7.29
C SER A 157 6.85 4.16 6.07
N PRO A 158 6.24 3.05 5.63
CA PRO A 158 6.47 2.54 4.28
C PRO A 158 6.23 3.61 3.21
N TRP A 159 6.82 3.39 2.04
CA TRP A 159 6.48 4.19 0.87
C TRP A 159 5.14 3.75 0.31
N ARG A 160 4.29 4.71 0.00
CA ARG A 160 3.09 4.52 -0.80
C ARG A 160 3.47 4.76 -2.24
N THR A 161 3.25 3.79 -3.13
CA THR A 161 3.77 3.80 -4.50
C THR A 161 2.68 3.88 -5.53
N VAL A 162 2.95 4.63 -6.59
CA VAL A 162 2.12 4.73 -7.79
C VAL A 162 3.05 4.50 -8.98
N ILE A 163 2.82 3.42 -9.73
CA ILE A 163 3.53 3.14 -10.98
C ILE A 163 2.55 3.34 -12.13
N VAL A 164 2.97 3.99 -13.21
CA VAL A 164 2.13 4.26 -14.38
C VAL A 164 2.91 3.97 -15.65
N SER A 165 2.30 3.26 -16.60
CA SER A 165 2.86 3.03 -17.95
C SER A 165 1.75 2.85 -18.98
N ASP A 166 2.07 3.03 -20.25
CA ASP A 166 1.21 2.66 -21.38
C ASP A 166 1.24 1.14 -21.69
N LYS A 167 2.11 0.38 -20.99
CA LYS A 167 2.26 -1.06 -21.16
C LYS A 167 2.21 -1.81 -19.82
N ALA A 168 1.42 -2.88 -19.77
CA ALA A 168 1.34 -3.74 -18.58
C ALA A 168 2.70 -4.37 -18.22
N THR A 169 3.50 -4.72 -19.22
CA THR A 169 4.84 -5.33 -19.05
C THR A 169 5.82 -4.42 -18.33
N ASP A 170 5.69 -3.10 -18.49
CA ASP A 170 6.58 -2.13 -17.84
C ASP A 170 6.27 -2.03 -16.35
N ILE A 171 5.00 -2.19 -15.94
CA ILE A 171 4.63 -2.29 -14.53
C ILE A 171 5.36 -3.49 -13.88
N LEU A 172 5.34 -4.65 -14.57
CA LEU A 172 6.03 -5.86 -14.08
C LEU A 172 7.55 -5.68 -14.04
N ALA A 173 8.12 -4.96 -15.02
CA ALA A 173 9.57 -4.71 -15.12
C ALA A 173 10.06 -3.58 -14.23
N SER A 174 9.16 -2.78 -13.64
CA SER A 174 9.51 -1.63 -12.81
C SER A 174 10.38 -2.03 -11.63
N ARG A 175 11.41 -1.22 -11.39
CA ARG A 175 12.27 -1.33 -10.20
C ARG A 175 11.94 -0.29 -9.13
N LEU A 176 10.86 0.45 -9.28
CA LEU A 176 10.49 1.54 -8.36
C LEU A 176 10.43 1.04 -6.91
N THR A 177 9.75 -0.08 -6.66
CA THR A 177 9.65 -0.68 -5.32
C THR A 177 11.03 -1.02 -4.75
N LEU A 178 11.93 -1.57 -5.55
CA LEU A 178 13.30 -1.89 -5.12
C LEU A 178 14.12 -0.61 -4.86
N ASN A 179 13.96 0.41 -5.70
CA ASN A 179 14.69 1.68 -5.61
C ASN A 179 14.25 2.53 -4.39
N LEU A 180 13.09 2.26 -3.84
CA LEU A 180 12.58 2.91 -2.63
C LEU A 180 13.02 2.21 -1.34
N ASN A 181 13.48 0.97 -1.41
CA ASN A 181 14.06 0.27 -0.27
C ASN A 181 15.47 0.78 0.03
N GLU A 182 15.90 0.61 1.27
CA GLU A 182 17.27 0.89 1.67
C GLU A 182 18.24 -0.07 0.95
N PRO A 183 19.47 0.37 0.64
CA PRO A 183 20.46 -0.49 0.01
C PRO A 183 20.73 -1.76 0.82
N CYS A 184 21.02 -2.86 0.10
CA CYS A 184 21.40 -4.12 0.75
C CYS A 184 22.59 -3.92 1.68
N LYS A 185 22.47 -4.35 2.93
CA LYS A 185 23.53 -4.28 3.95
C LYS A 185 24.48 -5.49 3.91
N ILE A 186 24.12 -6.55 3.20
CA ILE A 186 24.94 -7.73 3.03
C ILE A 186 26.06 -7.39 2.05
N LYS A 187 27.31 -7.38 2.51
CA LYS A 187 28.47 -6.98 1.69
C LYS A 187 28.84 -8.04 0.66
N ASP A 188 28.76 -9.31 1.03
CA ASP A 188 29.03 -10.43 0.14
C ASP A 188 27.76 -11.27 -0.06
N THR A 189 27.25 -11.28 -1.27
CA THR A 189 26.05 -12.05 -1.66
C THR A 189 26.42 -13.25 -2.56
N SER A 190 27.70 -13.54 -2.77
CA SER A 190 28.18 -14.61 -3.68
C SER A 190 27.74 -16.01 -3.25
N TRP A 191 27.43 -16.21 -1.98
CA TRP A 191 26.93 -17.45 -1.41
C TRP A 191 25.43 -17.68 -1.69
N ILE A 192 24.67 -16.63 -2.06
CA ILE A 192 23.25 -16.75 -2.39
C ILE A 192 23.12 -17.34 -3.79
N LYS A 193 22.60 -18.56 -3.86
CA LYS A 193 22.36 -19.25 -5.14
C LYS A 193 20.84 -19.44 -5.33
N PRO A 194 20.33 -19.34 -6.56
CA PRO A 194 18.97 -19.72 -6.86
C PRO A 194 18.70 -21.17 -6.40
N THR A 195 17.73 -21.33 -5.51
CA THR A 195 17.42 -22.63 -4.90
C THR A 195 15.89 -22.77 -4.83
N LYS A 196 15.40 -23.98 -5.09
CA LYS A 196 13.99 -24.31 -4.82
C LYS A 196 13.85 -24.69 -3.36
N TYR A 197 12.89 -24.08 -2.70
CA TYR A 197 12.49 -24.42 -1.34
C TYR A 197 11.16 -25.17 -1.39
N ILE A 198 11.02 -26.18 -0.56
CA ILE A 198 9.76 -26.90 -0.33
C ILE A 198 9.42 -26.69 1.13
N GLY A 199 8.24 -26.11 1.37
CA GLY A 199 7.67 -25.92 2.70
C GLY A 199 6.50 -26.86 2.94
#